data_d67bd3fd4e5eb3eb50c8664dba0ed260
#
_entry.id   d67bd3fd4e5eb3eb50c8664dba0ed260
#
_cell.length_a   1.000
_cell.length_b   1.000
_cell.length_c   1.000
_cell.angle_alpha   90.00
_cell.angle_beta   90.00
_cell.angle_gamma   90.00
#
_symmetry.space_group_name_H-M   'P 1'
#
loop_
_entity.id
_entity.type
_entity.pdbx_description
1 polymer ?
#
loop_
_entity_poly.entity_id
_entity_poly.type
_entity_poly.pdbx_seq_one_letter_code
_entity_poly.pdbx_strand_id
1 'polypeptide(L)'
;MSDSDFINPVQHNQDEVLFDSGGTCDCYRLVKDNRVYCIKRPKKDMRSSEVYMSLFRKEFELGIELEHPNIVRYFAYDEDENGPYIRMDYIDGDSLEAFVAQHPDYFKEKGHRKQFCDELFSALSYLHDKKMLHLDLKPSNILITNKGHHVKLIDLGFGWSESYLHDLGFTREYGAPEQQAGKTESFGPATDIYALGKILQRFGLAKNSITQCCLKEDPRARYQSVEALRKAMQRSETIRISSRVGLGLAAVLLIGAIVWLVGFREEPLPPRPPAPEGAINGLFTINEAGDQVYFSKGNLQYKPSINTWRFAENQFDYIGGDNANHGSAEKCVNWLDLFAWGASGRDHGAICYQPWCSRNVFEDEAWQYNAYGVDTLNLFDGDGQADWGYNAISNGGNEENVWRTLTIEEWDYILEKRTTATGIRFAKAAVDGVWGLLLLPDDWDSIYCPLRKYNDDDVDYTPNNLTEPFWTEKAEAQGAVFLPAAGIRDFGYVGLVGKYGLYWSSSCLNPKEALGIYFSNSFFYHSITTDKCSGRSVRLVRDVRR
;
A
#
# COMPACT_ATOMS: atom_id res chain seq x y z
N MET A 1 -18.72 -36.47 -59.11
CA MET A 1 -19.52 -35.38 -58.58
C MET A 1 -19.06 -35.25 -57.14
N SER A 2 -18.09 -34.64 -57.01
CA SER A 2 -17.44 -33.43 -56.53
C SER A 2 -17.84 -33.13 -55.07
N ASP A 3 -16.99 -33.60 -54.18
CA ASP A 3 -16.90 -33.16 -52.79
C ASP A 3 -16.26 -31.79 -52.79
N SER A 4 -17.02 -30.80 -52.30
CA SER A 4 -16.54 -29.44 -52.13
C SER A 4 -16.02 -29.29 -50.71
N ASP A 5 -14.73 -29.04 -50.60
CA ASP A 5 -13.99 -28.68 -49.41
C ASP A 5 -14.66 -27.57 -48.60
N PHE A 6 -15.13 -27.89 -47.42
CA PHE A 6 -15.40 -26.93 -46.38
C PHE A 6 -14.07 -26.57 -45.69
N ILE A 7 -13.43 -25.54 -46.17
CA ILE A 7 -12.37 -24.85 -45.43
C ILE A 7 -13.06 -24.15 -44.28
N ASN A 8 -12.86 -24.66 -43.05
CA ASN A 8 -13.21 -23.93 -41.83
C ASN A 8 -12.41 -22.63 -41.83
N PRO A 9 -13.07 -21.45 -41.71
CA PRO A 9 -12.33 -20.22 -41.48
C PRO A 9 -11.68 -20.30 -40.11
N VAL A 10 -10.37 -20.16 -40.08
CA VAL A 10 -9.58 -19.90 -38.87
C VAL A 10 -10.28 -18.77 -38.10
N GLN A 11 -10.75 -19.05 -36.91
CA GLN A 11 -11.26 -18.02 -36.00
C GLN A 11 -10.10 -17.08 -35.68
N HIS A 12 -10.01 -15.97 -36.40
CA HIS A 12 -9.22 -14.82 -35.96
C HIS A 12 -9.77 -14.40 -34.60
N ASN A 13 -8.88 -14.21 -33.64
CA ASN A 13 -9.19 -13.62 -32.33
C ASN A 13 -9.82 -12.22 -32.59
N GLN A 14 -11.16 -12.14 -32.64
CA GLN A 14 -11.92 -10.96 -33.06
C GLN A 14 -11.90 -9.82 -32.03
N ASP A 15 -11.15 -9.98 -30.91
CA ASP A 15 -11.23 -9.10 -29.76
C ASP A 15 -10.01 -8.17 -29.59
N GLU A 16 -8.93 -8.35 -30.37
CA GLU A 16 -7.72 -7.52 -30.30
C GLU A 16 -7.74 -6.42 -31.38
N VAL A 17 -7.71 -5.16 -30.96
CA VAL A 17 -7.65 -3.99 -31.85
C VAL A 17 -6.33 -3.25 -31.65
N LEU A 18 -5.51 -3.16 -32.71
CA LEU A 18 -4.26 -2.37 -32.71
C LEU A 18 -4.60 -0.90 -32.42
N PHE A 19 -3.95 -0.31 -31.43
CA PHE A 19 -4.13 1.11 -31.09
C PHE A 19 -2.82 1.90 -31.05
N ASP A 20 -1.67 1.22 -30.90
CA ASP A 20 -0.35 1.85 -30.94
C ASP A 20 0.68 0.91 -31.58
N SER A 21 1.65 1.48 -32.30
CA SER A 21 2.72 0.75 -32.96
C SER A 21 4.05 1.47 -32.79
N GLY A 22 4.80 1.02 -31.78
CA GLY A 22 6.13 1.53 -31.45
C GLY A 22 7.23 0.99 -32.37
N GLY A 23 8.48 1.30 -32.07
CA GLY A 23 9.64 0.81 -32.84
C GLY A 23 9.79 -0.71 -32.80
N THR A 24 9.58 -1.32 -31.63
CA THR A 24 9.87 -2.74 -31.36
C THR A 24 8.65 -3.59 -31.05
N CYS A 25 7.58 -2.97 -30.55
CA CYS A 25 6.33 -3.63 -30.18
C CYS A 25 5.14 -2.96 -30.81
N ASP A 26 4.09 -3.76 -30.96
CA ASP A 26 2.74 -3.32 -31.27
C ASP A 26 1.85 -3.53 -30.04
N CYS A 27 0.96 -2.57 -29.75
CA CYS A 27 0.03 -2.60 -28.63
C CYS A 27 -1.41 -2.75 -29.12
N TYR A 28 -2.10 -3.75 -28.58
CA TYR A 28 -3.49 -4.05 -28.93
C TYR A 28 -4.38 -3.88 -27.72
N ARG A 29 -5.59 -3.41 -27.97
CA ARG A 29 -6.66 -3.33 -26.97
C ARG A 29 -7.44 -4.63 -27.01
N LEU A 30 -7.51 -5.33 -25.87
CA LEU A 30 -8.30 -6.55 -25.70
C LEU A 30 -9.40 -6.31 -24.67
N VAL A 31 -10.64 -6.66 -25.00
CA VAL A 31 -11.76 -6.69 -24.05
C VAL A 31 -12.03 -8.14 -23.66
N LYS A 32 -11.84 -8.47 -22.37
CA LYS A 32 -12.07 -9.80 -21.83
C LYS A 32 -12.69 -9.69 -20.45
N ASP A 33 -13.72 -10.47 -20.17
CA ASP A 33 -14.40 -10.53 -18.87
C ASP A 33 -14.83 -9.15 -18.33
N ASN A 34 -15.42 -8.31 -19.19
CA ASN A 34 -15.81 -6.92 -18.90
C ASN A 34 -14.65 -5.99 -18.51
N ARG A 35 -13.41 -6.40 -18.72
CA ARG A 35 -12.21 -5.58 -18.46
C ARG A 35 -11.44 -5.35 -19.75
N VAL A 36 -10.84 -4.18 -19.85
CA VAL A 36 -10.01 -3.79 -20.99
C VAL A 36 -8.54 -3.97 -20.62
N TYR A 37 -7.79 -4.65 -21.47
CA TYR A 37 -6.37 -4.90 -21.32
C TYR A 37 -5.58 -4.32 -22.49
N CYS A 38 -4.33 -4.00 -22.25
CA CYS A 38 -3.32 -3.77 -23.25
C CYS A 38 -2.53 -5.06 -23.46
N ILE A 39 -2.41 -5.49 -24.71
CA ILE A 39 -1.57 -6.61 -25.15
C ILE A 39 -0.37 -6.02 -25.89
N LYS A 40 0.81 -6.07 -25.27
CA LYS A 40 2.08 -5.61 -25.86
C LYS A 40 2.75 -6.80 -26.54
N ARG A 41 2.97 -6.75 -27.86
CA ARG A 41 3.58 -7.82 -28.67
C ARG A 41 4.86 -7.33 -29.34
N PRO A 42 5.97 -8.08 -29.28
CA PRO A 42 7.14 -7.82 -30.11
C PRO A 42 6.81 -7.94 -31.61
N LYS A 43 7.31 -7.03 -32.42
CA LYS A 43 7.22 -7.13 -33.87
C LYS A 43 7.95 -8.37 -34.40
N LYS A 44 7.54 -8.88 -35.55
CA LYS A 44 8.07 -10.14 -36.11
C LYS A 44 9.59 -10.15 -36.26
N ASP A 45 10.17 -9.05 -36.69
CA ASP A 45 11.61 -8.86 -36.84
C ASP A 45 12.35 -8.88 -35.49
N MET A 46 11.72 -8.36 -34.43
CA MET A 46 12.29 -8.34 -33.07
C MET A 46 12.31 -9.74 -32.40
N ARG A 47 11.38 -10.62 -32.76
CA ARG A 47 11.26 -11.98 -32.18
C ARG A 47 12.43 -12.89 -32.52
N SER A 48 13.16 -12.63 -33.59
CA SER A 48 14.36 -13.38 -33.96
C SER A 48 15.60 -13.02 -33.13
N SER A 49 15.55 -11.93 -32.37
CA SER A 49 16.62 -11.50 -31.50
C SER A 49 16.46 -12.11 -30.10
N GLU A 50 17.32 -13.05 -29.71
CA GLU A 50 17.31 -13.65 -28.36
C GLU A 50 17.53 -12.59 -27.28
N VAL A 51 18.41 -11.61 -27.55
CA VAL A 51 18.69 -10.50 -26.64
C VAL A 51 17.42 -9.68 -26.39
N TYR A 52 16.74 -9.31 -27.48
CA TYR A 52 15.50 -8.55 -27.35
C TYR A 52 14.40 -9.32 -26.61
N MET A 53 14.24 -10.61 -26.92
CA MET A 53 13.24 -11.45 -26.25
C MET A 53 13.56 -11.66 -24.77
N SER A 54 14.83 -11.72 -24.41
CA SER A 54 15.26 -11.76 -23.00
C SER A 54 14.89 -10.46 -22.28
N LEU A 55 15.13 -9.31 -22.89
CA LEU A 55 14.75 -8.00 -22.33
C LEU A 55 13.22 -7.84 -22.21
N PHE A 56 12.47 -8.30 -23.21
CA PHE A 56 11.01 -8.29 -23.20
C PHE A 56 10.42 -9.14 -22.07
N ARG A 57 11.00 -10.33 -21.85
CA ARG A 57 10.62 -11.16 -20.69
C ARG A 57 10.98 -10.50 -19.37
N LYS A 58 12.15 -9.87 -19.31
CA LYS A 58 12.63 -9.17 -18.11
C LYS A 58 11.74 -7.98 -17.74
N GLU A 59 11.24 -7.25 -18.74
CA GLU A 59 10.23 -6.20 -18.50
C GLU A 59 9.02 -6.74 -17.75
N PHE A 60 8.51 -7.91 -18.15
CA PHE A 60 7.39 -8.54 -17.46
C PHE A 60 7.77 -8.99 -16.04
N GLU A 61 8.92 -9.68 -15.88
CA GLU A 61 9.38 -10.16 -14.57
C GLU A 61 9.53 -9.03 -13.55
N LEU A 62 10.02 -7.87 -13.98
CA LEU A 62 10.11 -6.69 -13.14
C LEU A 62 8.73 -6.05 -12.92
N GLY A 63 7.94 -5.94 -13.98
CA GLY A 63 6.66 -5.26 -13.96
C GLY A 63 5.59 -5.95 -13.12
N ILE A 64 5.58 -7.30 -13.09
CA ILE A 64 4.59 -8.08 -12.34
C ILE A 64 4.72 -7.89 -10.82
N GLU A 65 5.91 -7.53 -10.33
CA GLU A 65 6.16 -7.25 -8.92
C GLU A 65 5.80 -5.82 -8.49
N LEU A 66 5.42 -4.97 -9.46
CA LEU A 66 5.13 -3.57 -9.18
C LEU A 66 3.63 -3.35 -8.97
N GLU A 67 3.32 -2.68 -7.87
CA GLU A 67 1.97 -2.20 -7.57
C GLU A 67 2.04 -0.76 -7.06
N HIS A 68 1.69 0.18 -7.94
CA HIS A 68 1.69 1.59 -7.62
C HIS A 68 0.62 2.30 -8.47
N PRO A 69 -0.18 3.23 -7.91
CA PRO A 69 -1.28 3.88 -8.63
C PRO A 69 -0.83 4.61 -9.90
N ASN A 70 0.41 5.06 -9.96
CA ASN A 70 0.96 5.80 -11.09
C ASN A 70 1.93 4.98 -11.96
N ILE A 71 1.93 3.65 -11.83
CA ILE A 71 2.64 2.71 -12.72
C ILE A 71 1.62 1.76 -13.35
N VAL A 72 1.83 1.39 -14.61
CA VAL A 72 0.98 0.40 -15.27
C VAL A 72 1.11 -0.96 -14.60
N ARG A 73 -0.01 -1.66 -14.42
CA ARG A 73 -0.03 -3.01 -13.81
C ARG A 73 0.13 -4.08 -14.87
N TYR A 74 1.03 -5.02 -14.62
CA TYR A 74 1.27 -6.21 -15.43
C TYR A 74 0.47 -7.39 -14.87
N PHE A 75 -0.03 -8.29 -15.75
CA PHE A 75 -0.84 -9.43 -15.34
C PHE A 75 -0.29 -10.78 -15.78
N ALA A 76 0.21 -10.89 -17.01
CA ALA A 76 0.68 -12.16 -17.56
C ALA A 76 1.70 -11.94 -18.67
N TYR A 77 2.59 -12.91 -18.81
CA TYR A 77 3.39 -13.15 -19.99
C TYR A 77 2.92 -14.47 -20.57
N ASP A 78 2.42 -14.44 -21.79
CA ASP A 78 1.83 -15.59 -22.46
C ASP A 78 2.29 -15.64 -23.92
N GLU A 79 1.98 -16.74 -24.61
CA GLU A 79 2.26 -16.93 -26.02
C GLU A 79 1.02 -17.52 -26.70
N ASP A 80 0.71 -17.04 -27.90
CA ASP A 80 -0.34 -17.57 -28.77
C ASP A 80 0.16 -17.72 -30.21
N GLU A 81 -0.73 -18.00 -31.16
CA GLU A 81 -0.40 -18.14 -32.59
C GLU A 81 0.29 -16.90 -33.20
N ASN A 82 0.09 -15.74 -32.60
CA ASN A 82 0.72 -14.48 -33.00
C ASN A 82 2.05 -14.22 -32.25
N GLY A 83 2.50 -15.16 -31.42
CA GLY A 83 3.75 -15.14 -30.65
C GLY A 83 3.58 -14.60 -29.23
N PRO A 84 4.71 -14.41 -28.52
CA PRO A 84 4.69 -13.97 -27.12
C PRO A 84 4.13 -12.58 -26.94
N TYR A 85 3.47 -12.37 -25.81
CA TYR A 85 2.92 -11.07 -25.44
C TYR A 85 2.92 -10.85 -23.93
N ILE A 86 2.88 -9.57 -23.55
CA ILE A 86 2.64 -9.12 -22.18
C ILE A 86 1.24 -8.55 -22.10
N ARG A 87 0.46 -9.01 -21.12
CA ARG A 87 -0.85 -8.46 -20.80
C ARG A 87 -0.74 -7.53 -19.60
N MET A 88 -1.22 -6.28 -19.77
CA MET A 88 -1.17 -5.24 -18.76
C MET A 88 -2.48 -4.43 -18.75
N ASP A 89 -2.63 -3.51 -17.79
CA ASP A 89 -3.77 -2.57 -17.79
C ASP A 89 -3.78 -1.75 -19.07
N TYR A 90 -4.96 -1.62 -19.67
CA TYR A 90 -5.22 -0.60 -20.69
C TYR A 90 -5.43 0.74 -20.00
N ILE A 91 -4.63 1.72 -20.36
CA ILE A 91 -4.74 3.08 -19.84
C ILE A 91 -5.52 3.92 -20.85
N ASP A 92 -6.73 4.36 -20.47
CA ASP A 92 -7.53 5.31 -21.24
C ASP A 92 -6.95 6.71 -21.03
N GLY A 93 -6.08 7.14 -21.93
CA GLY A 93 -5.35 8.40 -21.83
C GLY A 93 -4.36 8.60 -22.97
N ASP A 94 -3.75 9.77 -23.00
CA ASP A 94 -2.78 10.19 -24.00
C ASP A 94 -1.36 10.25 -23.43
N SER A 95 -0.34 10.14 -24.28
CA SER A 95 1.03 10.44 -23.87
C SER A 95 1.15 11.89 -23.40
N LEU A 96 2.08 12.17 -22.49
CA LEU A 96 2.30 13.53 -21.99
C LEU A 96 2.48 14.55 -23.12
N GLU A 97 3.14 14.14 -24.20
CA GLU A 97 3.36 15.00 -25.36
C GLU A 97 2.05 15.29 -26.11
N ALA A 98 1.25 14.26 -26.39
CA ALA A 98 -0.04 14.39 -27.05
C ALA A 98 -1.05 15.16 -26.18
N PHE A 99 -1.09 14.86 -24.89
CA PHE A 99 -1.94 15.54 -23.93
C PHE A 99 -1.65 17.04 -23.85
N VAL A 100 -0.38 17.43 -23.75
CA VAL A 100 -0.01 18.87 -23.69
C VAL A 100 -0.26 19.56 -25.03
N ALA A 101 -0.11 18.85 -26.17
CA ALA A 101 -0.45 19.40 -27.47
C ALA A 101 -1.96 19.70 -27.57
N GLN A 102 -2.81 18.87 -27.01
CA GLN A 102 -4.26 19.07 -26.94
C GLN A 102 -4.67 20.09 -25.87
N HIS A 103 -3.90 20.20 -24.78
CA HIS A 103 -4.17 21.06 -23.63
C HIS A 103 -2.99 21.99 -23.30
N PRO A 104 -2.61 22.94 -24.19
CA PRO A 104 -1.37 23.73 -24.06
C PRO A 104 -1.31 24.60 -22.81
N ASP A 105 -2.44 24.90 -22.22
CA ASP A 105 -2.55 25.74 -21.00
C ASP A 105 -2.68 24.94 -19.71
N TYR A 106 -2.73 23.60 -19.77
CA TYR A 106 -2.98 22.74 -18.63
C TYR A 106 -2.01 23.00 -17.48
N PHE A 107 -0.74 23.08 -17.76
CA PHE A 107 0.30 23.33 -16.76
C PHE A 107 0.45 24.80 -16.35
N LYS A 108 -0.35 25.73 -16.88
CA LYS A 108 -0.41 27.10 -16.32
C LYS A 108 -1.05 27.10 -14.93
N GLU A 109 -1.97 26.19 -14.66
CA GLU A 109 -2.58 26.02 -13.36
C GLU A 109 -1.63 25.35 -12.36
N LYS A 110 -1.50 25.95 -11.17
CA LYS A 110 -0.58 25.46 -10.12
C LYS A 110 -1.00 24.09 -9.58
N GLY A 111 -2.30 23.85 -9.46
CA GLY A 111 -2.87 22.58 -9.00
C GLY A 111 -2.46 21.42 -9.91
N HIS A 112 -2.65 21.58 -11.22
CA HIS A 112 -2.31 20.57 -12.22
C HIS A 112 -0.80 20.26 -12.26
N ARG A 113 0.06 21.30 -12.19
CA ARG A 113 1.51 21.07 -12.09
C ARG A 113 1.90 20.30 -10.86
N LYS A 114 1.27 20.63 -9.73
CA LYS A 114 1.54 19.95 -8.46
C LYS A 114 1.13 18.49 -8.53
N GLN A 115 -0.10 18.21 -8.98
CA GLN A 115 -0.61 16.84 -9.14
C GLN A 115 0.33 16.02 -10.04
N PHE A 116 0.65 16.52 -11.22
CA PHE A 116 1.53 15.83 -12.16
C PHE A 116 2.90 15.52 -11.55
N CYS A 117 3.54 16.51 -10.92
CA CYS A 117 4.85 16.31 -10.31
C CYS A 117 4.78 15.34 -9.13
N ASP A 118 3.79 15.47 -8.26
CA ASP A 118 3.63 14.60 -7.10
C ASP A 118 3.44 13.14 -7.51
N GLU A 119 2.59 12.88 -8.50
CA GLU A 119 2.30 11.54 -9.00
C GLU A 119 3.50 10.92 -9.73
N LEU A 120 4.18 11.66 -10.61
CA LEU A 120 5.37 11.18 -11.31
C LEU A 120 6.53 10.92 -10.33
N PHE A 121 6.72 11.80 -9.36
CA PHE A 121 7.76 11.65 -8.34
C PHE A 121 7.47 10.46 -7.43
N SER A 122 6.20 10.21 -7.10
CA SER A 122 5.79 9.04 -6.35
C SER A 122 6.15 7.75 -7.06
N ALA A 123 5.82 7.65 -8.36
CA ALA A 123 6.14 6.48 -9.17
C ALA A 123 7.66 6.22 -9.25
N LEU A 124 8.46 7.25 -9.51
CA LEU A 124 9.91 7.11 -9.60
C LEU A 124 10.55 6.80 -8.24
N SER A 125 10.09 7.42 -7.16
CA SER A 125 10.57 7.08 -5.81
C SER A 125 10.31 5.62 -5.48
N TYR A 126 9.10 5.13 -5.79
CA TYR A 126 8.73 3.72 -5.58
C TYR A 126 9.65 2.76 -6.36
N LEU A 127 10.00 3.05 -7.62
CA LEU A 127 10.97 2.26 -8.38
C LEU A 127 12.36 2.28 -7.71
N HIS A 128 12.83 3.46 -7.33
CA HIS A 128 14.15 3.62 -6.71
C HIS A 128 14.26 2.91 -5.35
N ASP A 129 13.21 2.92 -4.55
CA ASP A 129 13.15 2.20 -3.27
C ASP A 129 13.25 0.68 -3.47
N LYS A 130 12.69 0.18 -4.58
CA LYS A 130 12.85 -1.22 -5.02
C LYS A 130 14.20 -1.50 -5.71
N LYS A 131 15.14 -0.55 -5.71
CA LYS A 131 16.43 -0.66 -6.39
C LYS A 131 16.30 -0.82 -7.90
N MET A 132 15.24 -0.31 -8.48
CA MET A 132 14.98 -0.31 -9.92
C MET A 132 15.17 1.11 -10.47
N LEU A 133 15.76 1.20 -11.66
CA LEU A 133 15.87 2.43 -12.43
C LEU A 133 15.01 2.31 -13.69
N HIS A 134 14.40 3.42 -14.11
CA HIS A 134 13.58 3.43 -15.33
C HIS A 134 14.43 3.45 -16.61
N LEU A 135 15.45 4.29 -16.65
CA LEU A 135 16.47 4.47 -17.69
C LEU A 135 15.99 4.91 -19.09
N ASP A 136 14.69 4.88 -19.39
CA ASP A 136 14.09 5.42 -20.62
C ASP A 136 12.90 6.34 -20.30
N LEU A 137 13.05 7.19 -19.29
CA LEU A 137 12.02 8.15 -18.92
C LEU A 137 11.90 9.25 -19.99
N LYS A 138 10.74 9.32 -20.64
CA LYS A 138 10.44 10.27 -21.72
C LYS A 138 8.93 10.55 -21.78
N PRO A 139 8.49 11.62 -22.46
CA PRO A 139 7.07 11.98 -22.52
C PRO A 139 6.15 10.90 -23.10
N SER A 140 6.63 10.06 -24.02
CA SER A 140 5.84 8.96 -24.58
C SER A 140 5.61 7.81 -23.60
N ASN A 141 6.47 7.67 -22.58
CA ASN A 141 6.35 6.65 -21.54
C ASN A 141 5.59 7.14 -20.29
N ILE A 142 5.00 8.34 -20.37
CA ILE A 142 4.16 8.94 -19.34
C ILE A 142 2.78 9.19 -19.95
N LEU A 143 1.78 8.42 -19.54
CA LEU A 143 0.40 8.63 -19.97
C LEU A 143 -0.34 9.50 -18.95
N ILE A 144 -1.24 10.34 -19.47
CA ILE A 144 -2.18 11.14 -18.67
C ILE A 144 -3.58 10.60 -18.95
N THR A 145 -4.25 10.10 -17.92
CA THR A 145 -5.58 9.50 -18.07
C THR A 145 -6.63 10.55 -18.47
N ASN A 146 -7.60 10.14 -19.29
CA ASN A 146 -8.70 11.02 -19.71
C ASN A 146 -9.60 11.43 -18.53
N LYS A 147 -9.74 10.58 -17.53
CA LYS A 147 -10.49 10.88 -16.31
C LYS A 147 -9.54 11.19 -15.15
N GLY A 148 -9.63 12.39 -14.63
CA GLY A 148 -8.84 12.84 -13.46
C GLY A 148 -7.41 13.27 -13.79
N HIS A 149 -6.97 13.10 -15.03
CA HIS A 149 -5.65 13.49 -15.55
C HIS A 149 -4.49 12.93 -14.70
N HIS A 150 -4.64 11.66 -14.27
CA HIS A 150 -3.62 10.99 -13.48
C HIS A 150 -2.46 10.51 -14.33
N VAL A 151 -1.26 10.59 -13.75
CA VAL A 151 -0.05 10.06 -14.37
C VAL A 151 -0.06 8.53 -14.31
N LYS A 152 0.31 7.90 -15.41
CA LYS A 152 0.63 6.47 -15.52
C LYS A 152 1.96 6.30 -16.21
N LEU A 153 2.96 5.83 -15.47
CA LEU A 153 4.27 5.48 -16.02
C LEU A 153 4.17 4.11 -16.68
N ILE A 154 4.60 4.02 -17.92
CA ILE A 154 4.57 2.80 -18.73
C ILE A 154 5.97 2.46 -19.21
N ASP A 155 6.13 1.25 -19.74
CA ASP A 155 7.34 0.77 -20.40
C ASP A 155 8.58 0.70 -19.48
N LEU A 156 8.70 -0.44 -18.78
CA LEU A 156 9.84 -0.77 -17.91
C LEU A 156 10.93 -1.56 -18.66
N GLY A 157 10.88 -1.56 -20.01
CA GLY A 157 11.72 -2.41 -20.87
C GLY A 157 13.22 -2.23 -20.74
N PHE A 158 13.64 -1.17 -20.08
CA PHE A 158 15.07 -0.87 -19.83
C PHE A 158 15.44 -0.84 -18.35
N GLY A 159 14.51 -1.31 -17.47
CA GLY A 159 14.77 -1.41 -16.04
C GLY A 159 16.07 -2.17 -15.77
N TRP A 160 17.02 -1.50 -15.14
CA TRP A 160 18.35 -2.05 -14.89
C TRP A 160 18.31 -3.14 -13.82
N SER A 161 19.00 -4.26 -14.11
CA SER A 161 19.54 -5.17 -13.11
C SER A 161 20.98 -5.51 -13.51
N GLU A 162 21.87 -5.69 -12.55
CA GLU A 162 23.33 -5.86 -12.73
C GLU A 162 23.78 -6.90 -13.77
N SER A 163 22.84 -7.69 -14.30
CA SER A 163 23.15 -8.84 -15.16
C SER A 163 23.15 -8.59 -16.67
N TYR A 164 22.75 -7.40 -17.16
CA TYR A 164 22.58 -7.14 -18.60
C TYR A 164 23.13 -5.79 -19.05
N LEU A 165 24.43 -5.78 -19.38
CA LEU A 165 25.23 -4.55 -19.53
C LEU A 165 25.50 -4.08 -20.98
N HIS A 166 25.04 -4.78 -22.04
CA HIS A 166 25.64 -4.52 -23.37
C HIS A 166 24.76 -3.90 -24.46
N ASP A 167 23.41 -3.87 -24.33
CA ASP A 167 22.54 -3.33 -25.39
C ASP A 167 21.36 -2.51 -24.84
N LEU A 168 21.63 -1.57 -23.95
CA LEU A 168 20.61 -0.66 -23.44
C LEU A 168 20.22 0.36 -24.51
N GLY A 169 19.04 0.18 -25.12
CA GLY A 169 18.38 1.21 -25.90
C GLY A 169 17.93 2.36 -24.97
N PHE A 170 18.22 3.59 -25.32
CA PHE A 170 17.65 4.78 -24.68
C PHE A 170 17.38 5.85 -25.73
N THR A 171 16.45 6.74 -25.42
CA THR A 171 16.13 7.86 -26.29
C THR A 171 17.17 8.95 -26.09
N ARG A 172 18.06 9.18 -27.07
CA ARG A 172 19.19 10.11 -26.97
C ARG A 172 18.84 11.49 -26.43
N GLU A 173 17.65 11.98 -26.71
CA GLU A 173 17.19 13.31 -26.27
C GLU A 173 17.06 13.40 -24.74
N TYR A 174 16.62 12.31 -24.07
CA TYR A 174 16.37 12.25 -22.63
C TYR A 174 17.45 11.48 -21.87
N GLY A 175 18.26 10.67 -22.57
CA GLY A 175 19.32 9.86 -21.99
C GLY A 175 20.40 10.71 -21.31
N ALA A 176 20.76 10.34 -20.09
CA ALA A 176 21.81 11.00 -19.34
C ALA A 176 23.20 10.81 -19.98
N PRO A 177 24.17 11.73 -19.76
CA PRO A 177 25.52 11.64 -20.34
C PRO A 177 26.21 10.31 -20.06
N GLU A 178 26.08 9.76 -18.85
CA GLU A 178 26.62 8.44 -18.49
C GLU A 178 25.99 7.29 -19.27
N GLN A 179 24.69 7.38 -19.61
CA GLN A 179 24.03 6.40 -20.49
C GLN A 179 24.58 6.48 -21.90
N GLN A 180 24.74 7.70 -22.43
CA GLN A 180 25.29 7.93 -23.77
C GLN A 180 26.75 7.48 -23.87
N ALA A 181 27.49 7.54 -22.77
CA ALA A 181 28.87 7.08 -22.67
C ALA A 181 29.01 5.58 -22.33
N GLY A 182 27.91 4.86 -22.11
CA GLY A 182 27.92 3.45 -21.71
C GLY A 182 28.55 3.16 -20.34
N LYS A 183 28.58 4.17 -19.44
CA LYS A 183 29.20 4.06 -18.10
C LYS A 183 28.22 3.50 -17.09
N THR A 184 27.91 2.23 -17.20
CA THR A 184 26.89 1.55 -16.40
C THR A 184 27.18 1.55 -14.90
N GLU A 185 28.44 1.56 -14.50
CA GLU A 185 28.87 1.69 -13.10
C GLU A 185 28.47 3.02 -12.44
N SER A 186 28.08 4.01 -13.25
CA SER A 186 27.61 5.32 -12.80
C SER A 186 26.09 5.44 -12.76
N PHE A 187 25.35 4.39 -13.10
CA PHE A 187 23.89 4.42 -13.10
C PHE A 187 23.32 4.44 -11.68
N GLY A 188 22.30 5.24 -11.48
CA GLY A 188 21.64 5.38 -10.20
C GLY A 188 20.39 6.28 -10.31
N PRO A 189 19.71 6.59 -9.21
CA PRO A 189 18.57 7.51 -9.21
C PRO A 189 18.84 8.84 -9.91
N ALA A 190 20.10 9.33 -9.85
CA ALA A 190 20.53 10.54 -10.53
C ALA A 190 20.48 10.44 -12.08
N THR A 191 20.49 9.23 -12.63
CA THR A 191 20.33 8.98 -14.08
C THR A 191 18.89 9.27 -14.51
N ASP A 192 17.90 8.73 -13.80
CA ASP A 192 16.48 9.04 -14.06
C ASP A 192 16.16 10.52 -13.77
N ILE A 193 16.81 11.12 -12.77
CA ILE A 193 16.67 12.54 -12.45
C ILE A 193 17.14 13.44 -13.60
N TYR A 194 18.12 13.03 -14.40
CA TYR A 194 18.49 13.76 -15.60
C TYR A 194 17.35 13.79 -16.63
N ALA A 195 16.79 12.64 -16.96
CA ALA A 195 15.63 12.52 -17.85
C ALA A 195 14.42 13.30 -17.33
N LEU A 196 14.14 13.18 -16.02
CA LEU A 196 13.13 13.96 -15.33
C LEU A 196 13.39 15.46 -15.45
N GLY A 197 14.63 15.89 -15.29
CA GLY A 197 15.05 17.29 -15.48
C GLY A 197 14.75 17.83 -16.88
N LYS A 198 14.94 17.01 -17.93
CA LYS A 198 14.56 17.34 -19.31
C LYS A 198 13.05 17.53 -19.46
N ILE A 199 12.25 16.65 -18.86
CA ILE A 199 10.78 16.74 -18.86
C ILE A 199 10.33 18.01 -18.13
N LEU A 200 10.84 18.23 -16.91
CA LEU A 200 10.50 19.43 -16.13
C LEU A 200 10.86 20.73 -16.86
N GLN A 201 11.99 20.75 -17.58
CA GLN A 201 12.42 21.88 -18.38
C GLN A 201 11.51 22.09 -19.61
N ARG A 202 11.26 21.02 -20.38
CA ARG A 202 10.47 21.07 -21.63
C ARG A 202 9.06 21.60 -21.38
N PHE A 203 8.41 21.16 -20.31
CA PHE A 203 7.02 21.53 -19.99
C PHE A 203 6.90 22.68 -18.96
N GLY A 204 8.01 23.33 -18.61
CA GLY A 204 7.98 24.49 -17.71
C GLY A 204 7.49 24.18 -16.30
N LEU A 205 7.73 22.96 -15.80
CA LEU A 205 7.17 22.45 -14.54
C LEU A 205 8.00 22.85 -13.32
N ALA A 206 9.27 23.26 -13.51
CA ALA A 206 10.15 23.69 -12.45
C ALA A 206 10.97 24.92 -12.84
N LYS A 207 11.54 25.63 -11.84
CA LYS A 207 12.43 26.77 -12.09
C LYS A 207 13.69 26.31 -12.81
N ASN A 208 14.25 27.20 -13.64
CA ASN A 208 15.48 26.92 -14.40
C ASN A 208 16.65 26.48 -13.49
N SER A 209 16.83 27.07 -12.31
CA SER A 209 17.87 26.65 -11.35
C SER A 209 17.72 25.19 -10.87
N ILE A 210 16.51 24.69 -10.77
CA ILE A 210 16.19 23.31 -10.41
C ILE A 210 16.54 22.38 -11.57
N THR A 211 16.05 22.70 -12.77
CA THR A 211 16.28 21.88 -13.97
C THR A 211 17.77 21.85 -14.34
N GLN A 212 18.49 22.96 -14.25
CA GLN A 212 19.94 23.01 -14.46
C GLN A 212 20.70 22.10 -13.48
N CYS A 213 20.24 21.99 -12.23
CA CYS A 213 20.85 21.05 -11.28
C CYS A 213 20.62 19.60 -11.70
N CYS A 214 19.41 19.25 -12.19
CA CYS A 214 19.13 17.92 -12.72
C CYS A 214 19.98 17.58 -13.94
N LEU A 215 20.30 18.57 -14.78
CA LEU A 215 20.94 18.41 -16.07
C LEU A 215 22.48 18.50 -16.05
N LYS A 216 23.11 18.48 -14.88
CA LYS A 216 24.58 18.47 -14.77
C LYS A 216 25.16 17.20 -15.40
N GLU A 217 26.34 17.32 -16.00
CA GLU A 217 27.05 16.20 -16.64
C GLU A 217 27.43 15.11 -15.62
N ASP A 218 28.06 15.51 -14.49
CA ASP A 218 28.40 14.56 -13.41
C ASP A 218 27.14 14.17 -12.62
N PRO A 219 26.75 12.89 -12.61
CA PRO A 219 25.57 12.42 -11.85
C PRO A 219 25.66 12.74 -10.36
N ARG A 220 26.87 12.77 -9.77
CA ARG A 220 27.07 13.11 -8.35
C ARG A 220 26.77 14.57 -8.02
N ALA A 221 26.78 15.44 -9.02
CA ALA A 221 26.45 16.86 -8.86
C ALA A 221 24.94 17.16 -9.02
N ARG A 222 24.13 16.16 -9.38
CA ARG A 222 22.66 16.24 -9.47
C ARG A 222 22.01 15.98 -8.11
N TYR A 223 20.67 16.08 -8.04
CA TYR A 223 19.93 15.52 -6.91
C TYR A 223 20.15 14.01 -6.85
N GLN A 224 20.36 13.47 -5.64
CA GLN A 224 20.67 12.05 -5.47
C GLN A 224 19.40 11.19 -5.23
N SER A 225 18.25 11.82 -5.05
CA SER A 225 16.96 11.17 -4.96
C SER A 225 15.85 12.09 -5.46
N VAL A 226 14.74 11.50 -5.88
CA VAL A 226 13.52 12.22 -6.28
C VAL A 226 13.01 13.08 -5.13
N GLU A 227 13.14 12.60 -3.89
CA GLU A 227 12.72 13.35 -2.70
C GLU A 227 13.61 14.60 -2.46
N ALA A 228 14.91 14.53 -2.73
CA ALA A 228 15.79 15.71 -2.68
C ALA A 228 15.37 16.77 -3.72
N LEU A 229 15.00 16.34 -4.92
CA LEU A 229 14.45 17.21 -5.97
C LEU A 229 13.10 17.82 -5.53
N ARG A 230 12.19 17.03 -4.98
CA ARG A 230 10.89 17.48 -4.46
C ARG A 230 11.05 18.57 -3.40
N LYS A 231 11.94 18.34 -2.41
CA LYS A 231 12.26 19.34 -1.37
C LYS A 231 12.83 20.64 -1.95
N ALA A 232 13.70 20.54 -2.96
CA ALA A 232 14.26 21.71 -3.63
C ALA A 232 13.17 22.52 -4.36
N MET A 233 12.23 21.87 -5.02
CA MET A 233 11.09 22.51 -5.68
C MET A 233 10.19 23.23 -4.66
N GLN A 234 9.85 22.58 -3.56
CA GLN A 234 9.03 23.18 -2.48
C GLN A 234 9.71 24.40 -1.85
N ARG A 235 11.00 24.31 -1.49
CA ARG A 235 11.77 25.45 -0.96
C ARG A 235 11.79 26.62 -1.94
N SER A 236 11.93 26.36 -3.22
CA SER A 236 11.96 27.38 -4.25
C SER A 236 10.63 28.13 -4.43
N GLU A 237 9.51 27.54 -4.05
CA GLU A 237 8.19 28.17 -4.04
C GLU A 237 8.02 29.06 -2.80
N THR A 238 8.47 28.59 -1.62
CA THR A 238 8.38 29.33 -0.35
C THR A 238 9.17 30.64 -0.37
N ILE A 239 10.36 30.66 -0.96
CA ILE A 239 11.20 31.87 -1.08
C ILE A 239 10.53 32.94 -1.95
N ARG A 240 9.69 32.58 -2.92
CA ARG A 240 8.99 33.56 -3.78
C ARG A 240 7.89 34.32 -3.05
N ILE A 241 7.35 33.78 -1.96
CA ILE A 241 6.33 34.43 -1.13
C ILE A 241 6.99 35.44 -0.19
N SER A 242 8.19 35.14 0.30
CA SER A 242 8.88 35.99 1.29
C SER A 242 9.47 37.30 0.71
N SER A 243 9.86 37.35 -0.56
CA SER A 243 10.51 38.54 -1.15
C SER A 243 9.54 39.64 -1.62
N ARG A 244 8.24 39.37 -1.75
CA ARG A 244 7.19 40.39 -2.07
C ARG A 244 6.48 40.93 -0.85
N VAL A 245 6.71 40.37 0.31
CA VAL A 245 6.00 40.68 1.56
C VAL A 245 6.91 41.44 2.56
N GLY A 246 8.20 41.61 2.22
CA GLY A 246 9.21 42.14 3.14
C GLY A 246 9.06 43.60 3.54
N LEU A 247 8.23 44.43 2.92
CA LEU A 247 8.04 45.84 3.26
C LEU A 247 6.66 46.18 3.89
N GLY A 248 5.69 45.27 3.79
CA GLY A 248 4.39 45.43 4.51
C GLY A 248 4.33 44.69 5.85
N LEU A 249 5.30 43.84 6.12
CA LEU A 249 5.27 42.82 7.19
C LEU A 249 5.79 43.33 8.55
N ALA A 250 6.54 44.41 8.62
CA ALA A 250 7.02 44.90 9.92
C ALA A 250 5.86 45.44 10.79
N ALA A 251 4.84 46.03 10.20
CA ALA A 251 3.65 46.47 10.92
C ALA A 251 2.64 45.35 11.15
N VAL A 252 2.52 44.42 10.20
CA VAL A 252 1.63 43.24 10.32
C VAL A 252 2.22 42.17 11.23
N LEU A 253 3.54 42.04 11.30
CA LEU A 253 4.22 41.11 12.23
C LEU A 253 4.09 41.53 13.69
N LEU A 254 4.00 42.84 13.99
CA LEU A 254 3.75 43.30 15.35
C LEU A 254 2.29 43.04 15.79
N ILE A 255 1.35 43.20 14.88
CA ILE A 255 -0.08 42.89 15.10
C ILE A 255 -0.26 41.35 15.03
N GLY A 256 0.41 40.66 14.12
CA GLY A 256 0.41 39.20 13.99
C GLY A 256 1.06 38.49 15.18
N ALA A 257 2.14 39.05 15.76
CA ALA A 257 2.75 38.52 16.98
C ALA A 257 1.84 38.70 18.21
N ILE A 258 1.07 39.77 18.28
CA ILE A 258 0.07 39.95 19.34
C ILE A 258 -1.14 39.04 19.13
N VAL A 259 -1.59 38.85 17.88
CA VAL A 259 -2.69 37.93 17.54
C VAL A 259 -2.21 36.48 17.65
N TRP A 260 -0.94 36.17 17.32
CA TRP A 260 -0.34 34.84 17.50
C TRP A 260 -0.13 34.49 18.98
N LEU A 261 0.29 35.46 19.81
CA LEU A 261 0.41 35.28 21.27
C LEU A 261 -0.94 35.12 21.97
N VAL A 262 -2.03 35.59 21.36
CA VAL A 262 -3.37 35.59 21.96
C VAL A 262 -4.33 34.62 21.24
N GLY A 263 -4.09 34.28 19.93
CA GLY A 263 -5.06 33.61 19.07
C GLY A 263 -4.67 32.24 18.54
N PHE A 264 -3.39 31.85 18.55
CA PHE A 264 -2.93 30.51 18.12
C PHE A 264 -2.11 29.82 19.21
N ARG A 265 -2.64 29.76 20.42
CA ARG A 265 -2.36 28.59 21.23
C ARG A 265 -3.15 27.46 20.56
N GLU A 266 -2.46 26.48 19.94
CA GLU A 266 -3.08 25.17 19.79
C GLU A 266 -3.60 24.82 21.18
N GLU A 267 -4.90 24.77 21.35
CA GLU A 267 -5.44 24.33 22.63
C GLU A 267 -4.89 22.93 22.84
N PRO A 268 -4.21 22.68 23.97
CA PRO A 268 -3.74 21.34 24.25
C PRO A 268 -4.96 20.41 24.25
N LEU A 269 -4.78 19.19 23.72
CA LEU A 269 -5.82 18.18 23.79
C LEU A 269 -6.39 18.13 25.20
N PRO A 270 -7.71 18.10 25.38
CA PRO A 270 -8.32 18.03 26.70
C PRO A 270 -7.78 16.80 27.44
N PRO A 271 -7.41 16.94 28.73
CA PRO A 271 -6.87 15.82 29.49
C PRO A 271 -7.92 14.70 29.58
N ARG A 272 -7.52 13.51 29.17
CA ARG A 272 -8.34 12.29 29.26
C ARG A 272 -7.98 11.52 30.55
N PRO A 273 -8.94 10.83 31.17
CA PRO A 273 -8.62 9.86 32.21
C PRO A 273 -7.61 8.83 31.66
N PRO A 274 -6.64 8.38 32.46
CA PRO A 274 -5.68 7.39 31.99
C PRO A 274 -6.38 6.07 31.63
N ALA A 275 -6.08 5.54 30.45
CA ALA A 275 -6.54 4.22 30.04
C ALA A 275 -5.84 3.12 30.88
N PRO A 276 -6.41 1.91 30.99
CA PRO A 276 -5.75 0.79 31.59
C PRO A 276 -4.40 0.47 30.91
N GLU A 277 -3.49 -0.18 31.64
CA GLU A 277 -2.20 -0.58 31.09
C GLU A 277 -2.37 -1.42 29.82
N GLY A 278 -1.62 -1.10 28.78
CA GLY A 278 -1.68 -1.76 27.47
C GLY A 278 -2.84 -1.31 26.57
N ALA A 279 -3.68 -0.39 27.00
CA ALA A 279 -4.80 0.15 26.24
C ALA A 279 -4.46 1.48 25.57
N ILE A 280 -5.07 1.74 24.41
CA ILE A 280 -5.16 3.07 23.80
C ILE A 280 -6.21 3.88 24.55
N ASN A 281 -5.93 5.14 24.79
CA ASN A 281 -6.79 6.03 25.55
C ASN A 281 -7.96 6.61 24.71
N GLY A 282 -8.76 5.70 24.13
CA GLY A 282 -9.96 6.00 23.35
C GLY A 282 -11.07 5.01 23.68
N LEU A 283 -12.30 5.51 23.81
CA LEU A 283 -13.48 4.69 24.07
C LEU A 283 -14.23 4.40 22.77
N PHE A 284 -14.68 3.14 22.63
CA PHE A 284 -15.41 2.69 21.47
C PHE A 284 -16.68 1.98 21.92
N THR A 285 -17.82 2.55 21.58
CA THR A 285 -19.12 1.89 21.82
C THR A 285 -19.30 0.72 20.86
N ILE A 286 -19.69 -0.44 21.39
CA ILE A 286 -19.71 -1.72 20.68
C ILE A 286 -21.11 -2.30 20.46
N ASN A 287 -22.16 -1.72 21.03
CA ASN A 287 -23.55 -2.17 20.87
C ASN A 287 -24.56 -1.06 21.20
N GLU A 288 -25.83 -1.34 20.96
CA GLU A 288 -26.94 -0.41 21.23
C GLU A 288 -27.18 -0.17 22.74
N ALA A 289 -26.69 -1.04 23.60
CA ALA A 289 -26.77 -0.87 25.05
C ALA A 289 -25.78 0.18 25.57
N GLY A 290 -24.84 0.64 24.71
CA GLY A 290 -23.83 1.62 25.04
C GLY A 290 -22.64 1.04 25.80
N ASP A 291 -22.42 -0.27 25.72
CA ASP A 291 -21.22 -0.88 26.27
C ASP A 291 -19.99 -0.40 25.49
N GLN A 292 -18.89 -0.15 26.20
CA GLN A 292 -17.68 0.42 25.63
C GLN A 292 -16.45 -0.43 25.91
N VAL A 293 -15.47 -0.34 25.01
CA VAL A 293 -14.19 -0.99 25.14
C VAL A 293 -13.03 -0.01 24.89
N TYR A 294 -11.87 -0.37 25.46
CA TYR A 294 -10.56 0.11 25.03
C TYR A 294 -9.92 -0.91 24.09
N PHE A 295 -9.28 -0.45 23.02
CA PHE A 295 -8.41 -1.30 22.21
C PHE A 295 -7.01 -1.42 22.81
N SER A 296 -6.37 -2.54 22.56
CA SER A 296 -4.96 -2.75 22.87
C SER A 296 -4.07 -1.77 22.12
N LYS A 297 -2.91 -1.44 22.70
CA LYS A 297 -1.94 -0.48 22.15
C LYS A 297 -1.28 -0.91 20.83
N GLY A 298 -1.41 -2.17 20.44
CA GLY A 298 -0.86 -2.73 19.21
C GLY A 298 -1.48 -4.09 18.90
N ASN A 299 -1.14 -4.66 17.75
CA ASN A 299 -1.50 -6.03 17.41
C ASN A 299 -0.90 -6.99 18.41
N LEU A 300 -1.61 -8.08 18.68
CA LEU A 300 -1.10 -9.16 19.53
C LEU A 300 0.13 -9.79 18.88
N GLN A 301 1.15 -10.05 19.69
CA GLN A 301 2.36 -10.75 19.28
C GLN A 301 2.67 -11.87 20.26
N TYR A 302 3.24 -12.96 19.75
CA TYR A 302 3.67 -14.09 20.53
C TYR A 302 5.10 -14.51 20.18
N LYS A 303 5.90 -14.84 21.19
CA LYS A 303 7.25 -15.38 21.01
C LYS A 303 7.33 -16.81 21.55
N PRO A 304 7.31 -17.83 20.67
CA PRO A 304 7.28 -19.24 21.08
C PRO A 304 8.44 -19.67 21.95
N SER A 305 9.66 -19.20 21.63
CA SER A 305 10.89 -19.61 22.35
C SER A 305 10.92 -19.25 23.83
N ILE A 306 10.10 -18.30 24.28
CA ILE A 306 10.01 -17.85 25.67
C ILE A 306 8.57 -17.87 26.22
N ASN A 307 7.63 -18.42 25.44
CA ASN A 307 6.21 -18.51 25.78
C ASN A 307 5.64 -17.18 26.30
N THR A 308 5.83 -16.09 25.53
CA THR A 308 5.45 -14.74 25.98
C THR A 308 4.54 -14.07 24.97
N TRP A 309 3.43 -13.54 25.48
CA TRP A 309 2.49 -12.70 24.74
C TRP A 309 2.76 -11.23 25.03
N ARG A 310 2.67 -10.38 24.02
CA ARG A 310 2.71 -8.91 24.15
C ARG A 310 1.87 -8.23 23.09
N PHE A 311 1.64 -6.95 23.25
CA PHE A 311 1.22 -6.08 22.14
C PHE A 311 2.44 -5.52 21.42
N ALA A 312 2.32 -5.24 20.14
CA ALA A 312 3.29 -4.46 19.37
C ALA A 312 3.58 -3.13 20.07
N GLU A 313 4.77 -2.60 19.92
CA GLU A 313 5.19 -1.38 20.63
C GLU A 313 4.49 -0.16 20.05
N ASN A 314 4.44 -0.05 18.72
CA ASN A 314 3.66 0.96 18.00
C ASN A 314 2.47 0.31 17.31
N GLN A 315 1.40 1.07 17.11
CA GLN A 315 0.19 0.56 16.46
C GLN A 315 0.41 0.15 15.01
N PHE A 316 1.37 0.75 14.33
CA PHE A 316 1.74 0.48 12.95
C PHE A 316 2.81 -0.61 12.77
N ASP A 317 3.32 -1.19 13.87
CA ASP A 317 4.28 -2.29 13.81
C ASP A 317 3.60 -3.61 13.42
N TYR A 318 4.26 -4.37 12.54
CA TYR A 318 3.89 -5.75 12.19
C TYR A 318 5.13 -6.58 11.86
N ILE A 319 5.02 -7.91 11.97
CA ILE A 319 6.16 -8.83 11.84
C ILE A 319 6.49 -9.16 10.38
N GLY A 320 5.46 -9.19 9.50
CA GLY A 320 5.67 -9.46 8.08
C GLY A 320 6.17 -10.88 7.79
N GLY A 321 7.21 -11.00 6.96
CA GLY A 321 7.74 -12.29 6.47
C GLY A 321 8.20 -13.25 7.54
N ASP A 322 8.59 -12.76 8.71
CA ASP A 322 9.02 -13.59 9.84
C ASP A 322 7.89 -14.41 10.48
N ASN A 323 6.63 -14.16 10.08
CA ASN A 323 5.50 -15.04 10.37
C ASN A 323 5.51 -16.37 9.58
N ALA A 324 6.50 -16.61 8.73
CA ALA A 324 6.59 -17.83 7.95
C ALA A 324 6.64 -19.08 8.87
N ASN A 325 6.14 -20.20 8.37
CA ASN A 325 6.14 -21.45 9.10
C ASN A 325 7.58 -21.95 9.35
N HIS A 326 8.00 -22.04 10.60
CA HIS A 326 9.33 -22.50 11.02
C HIS A 326 9.42 -24.01 11.27
N GLY A 327 8.36 -24.77 11.02
CA GLY A 327 8.30 -26.23 11.17
C GLY A 327 8.16 -26.72 12.62
N SER A 328 8.52 -25.93 13.62
CA SER A 328 8.25 -26.21 15.04
C SER A 328 8.39 -24.93 15.89
N ALA A 329 7.76 -24.89 17.06
CA ALA A 329 7.85 -23.77 18.00
C ALA A 329 9.29 -23.52 18.48
N GLU A 330 10.08 -24.59 18.68
CA GLU A 330 11.47 -24.50 19.15
C GLU A 330 12.39 -23.78 18.16
N LYS A 331 12.08 -23.86 16.87
CA LYS A 331 12.82 -23.17 15.78
C LYS A 331 12.37 -21.73 15.59
N CYS A 332 11.21 -21.36 16.10
CA CYS A 332 10.67 -20.02 15.97
C CYS A 332 11.20 -19.12 17.10
N VAL A 333 12.30 -18.43 16.83
CA VAL A 333 12.95 -17.51 17.78
C VAL A 333 12.41 -16.07 17.67
N ASN A 334 11.65 -15.78 16.62
CA ASN A 334 11.10 -14.47 16.35
C ASN A 334 9.71 -14.29 16.96
N TRP A 335 9.24 -13.04 16.99
CA TRP A 335 7.85 -12.73 17.31
C TRP A 335 6.94 -13.10 16.13
N LEU A 336 5.69 -13.48 16.44
CA LEU A 336 4.62 -13.80 15.50
C LEU A 336 3.43 -12.90 15.77
N ASP A 337 2.69 -12.48 14.75
CA ASP A 337 1.46 -11.68 14.86
C ASP A 337 0.34 -12.09 13.86
N LEU A 338 0.53 -13.21 13.15
CA LEU A 338 -0.47 -13.83 12.29
C LEU A 338 -0.85 -15.21 12.85
N PHE A 339 -2.01 -15.31 13.48
CA PHE A 339 -2.46 -16.49 14.22
C PHE A 339 -3.58 -17.23 13.49
N ALA A 340 -3.59 -18.56 13.59
CA ALA A 340 -4.76 -19.35 13.27
C ALA A 340 -5.88 -19.07 14.27
N TRP A 341 -7.15 -19.17 13.86
CA TRP A 341 -8.28 -18.83 14.71
C TRP A 341 -8.37 -19.72 15.95
N GLY A 342 -8.53 -19.12 17.12
CA GLY A 342 -8.57 -19.82 18.39
C GLY A 342 -7.22 -20.34 18.91
N ALA A 343 -6.10 -19.94 18.29
CA ALA A 343 -4.75 -20.38 18.68
C ALA A 343 -4.25 -19.65 19.93
N SER A 344 -4.97 -19.78 21.06
CA SER A 344 -4.60 -19.19 22.35
C SER A 344 -3.49 -19.96 23.08
N GLY A 345 -3.15 -21.17 22.61
CA GLY A 345 -2.17 -22.05 23.24
C GLY A 345 -2.69 -22.92 24.39
N ARG A 346 -3.98 -22.87 24.66
CA ARG A 346 -4.57 -23.56 25.81
C ARG A 346 -4.34 -25.07 25.85
N ASP A 347 -4.69 -25.81 24.77
CA ASP A 347 -4.72 -27.28 24.81
C ASP A 347 -3.52 -27.94 24.12
N HIS A 348 -2.87 -27.26 23.19
CA HIS A 348 -1.85 -27.86 22.34
C HIS A 348 -0.49 -27.14 22.43
N GLY A 349 -0.35 -26.22 23.37
CA GLY A 349 0.88 -25.45 23.55
C GLY A 349 1.28 -24.68 22.30
N ALA A 350 2.56 -24.52 22.09
CA ALA A 350 3.11 -23.68 21.03
C ALA A 350 2.77 -24.13 19.60
N ILE A 351 2.35 -25.37 19.38
CA ILE A 351 1.97 -25.90 18.07
C ILE A 351 0.74 -25.19 17.50
N CYS A 352 -0.14 -24.67 18.34
CA CYS A 352 -1.39 -24.04 17.94
C CYS A 352 -1.26 -22.65 17.35
N TYR A 353 -0.13 -21.97 17.53
CA TYR A 353 0.03 -20.57 17.07
C TYR A 353 0.16 -20.45 15.58
N GLN A 354 0.70 -21.49 14.97
CA GLN A 354 0.83 -21.59 13.52
C GLN A 354 0.44 -22.98 13.05
N PRO A 355 -0.19 -23.12 11.90
CA PRO A 355 -0.25 -24.40 11.23
C PRO A 355 1.17 -24.78 10.81
N TRP A 356 1.81 -25.67 11.57
CA TRP A 356 3.16 -26.18 11.30
C TRP A 356 3.22 -27.12 10.10
N CYS A 357 2.13 -27.30 9.37
CA CYS A 357 2.13 -28.13 8.21
C CYS A 357 2.80 -27.44 7.01
N SER A 358 3.85 -28.04 6.52
CA SER A 358 4.61 -27.59 5.36
C SER A 358 4.01 -28.07 4.03
N ARG A 359 2.93 -28.86 4.03
CA ARG A 359 2.38 -29.50 2.83
C ARG A 359 0.87 -29.68 2.89
N ASN A 360 0.24 -29.46 1.75
CA ASN A 360 -1.11 -29.83 1.33
C ASN A 360 -2.17 -29.91 2.43
N VAL A 361 -2.81 -28.82 2.63
CA VAL A 361 -3.80 -28.50 3.63
C VAL A 361 -5.13 -29.23 3.46
N PHE A 362 -5.25 -30.01 2.44
CA PHE A 362 -6.45 -30.82 2.17
C PHE A 362 -6.41 -32.20 2.85
N GLU A 363 -5.34 -32.52 3.59
CA GLU A 363 -5.30 -33.72 4.41
C GLU A 363 -5.99 -33.44 5.76
N ASP A 364 -6.94 -34.26 6.12
CA ASP A 364 -7.90 -34.09 7.25
C ASP A 364 -7.26 -33.78 8.61
N GLU A 365 -5.99 -34.08 8.80
CA GLU A 365 -5.30 -33.87 10.08
C GLU A 365 -4.87 -32.41 10.34
N ALA A 366 -4.66 -31.58 9.31
CA ALA A 366 -4.25 -30.18 9.47
C ALA A 366 -5.36 -29.32 10.12
N TRP A 367 -6.60 -29.73 9.96
CA TRP A 367 -7.76 -29.08 10.57
C TRP A 367 -7.86 -29.33 12.07
N GLN A 368 -7.32 -30.42 12.57
CA GLN A 368 -7.37 -30.80 13.99
C GLN A 368 -6.50 -29.89 14.88
N TYR A 369 -5.41 -29.36 14.34
CA TYR A 369 -4.47 -28.52 15.11
C TYR A 369 -4.94 -27.07 15.28
N ASN A 370 -5.87 -26.61 14.41
CA ASN A 370 -6.32 -25.23 14.40
C ASN A 370 -7.77 -25.05 14.87
N ALA A 371 -8.49 -26.14 14.99
CA ALA A 371 -9.87 -26.14 15.43
C ALA A 371 -9.94 -26.25 16.94
N TYR A 372 -9.39 -25.25 17.66
CA TYR A 372 -9.78 -25.12 19.03
C TYR A 372 -11.28 -24.87 19.08
N GLY A 373 -12.03 -25.74 19.73
CA GLY A 373 -13.48 -25.64 19.81
C GLY A 373 -14.20 -25.97 18.51
N VAL A 374 -13.94 -27.16 17.93
CA VAL A 374 -14.81 -27.71 16.87
C VAL A 374 -16.26 -27.73 17.34
N ASP A 375 -16.47 -27.80 18.66
CA ASP A 375 -17.78 -27.78 19.34
C ASP A 375 -18.18 -26.39 19.85
N THR A 376 -17.30 -25.36 19.81
CA THR A 376 -17.63 -24.00 20.23
C THR A 376 -17.97 -23.14 19.02
N LEU A 377 -19.09 -22.47 19.09
CA LEU A 377 -19.54 -21.56 18.04
C LEU A 377 -18.69 -20.27 18.02
N ASN A 378 -18.15 -19.84 19.14
CA ASN A 378 -17.33 -18.62 19.27
C ASN A 378 -16.19 -18.84 20.27
N LEU A 379 -15.12 -17.98 20.21
CA LEU A 379 -13.95 -18.12 21.08
C LEU A 379 -14.23 -17.94 22.58
N PHE A 380 -15.30 -17.23 22.92
CA PHE A 380 -15.69 -16.96 24.31
C PHE A 380 -16.78 -17.93 24.81
N ASP A 381 -17.25 -18.87 23.99
CA ASP A 381 -18.18 -19.91 24.43
C ASP A 381 -17.46 -20.90 25.38
N GLY A 382 -18.21 -21.43 26.33
CA GLY A 382 -17.64 -22.31 27.34
C GLY A 382 -16.89 -21.56 28.44
N ASP A 383 -15.58 -21.83 28.60
CA ASP A 383 -14.74 -21.20 29.63
C ASP A 383 -13.95 -19.98 29.14
N GLY A 384 -14.12 -19.57 27.87
CA GLY A 384 -13.48 -18.41 27.27
C GLY A 384 -11.98 -18.57 26.99
N GLN A 385 -11.40 -19.72 27.29
CA GLN A 385 -9.94 -19.91 27.20
C GLN A 385 -9.46 -20.11 25.74
N ALA A 386 -10.37 -20.26 24.78
CA ALA A 386 -10.03 -20.31 23.37
C ALA A 386 -9.68 -18.93 22.81
N ASP A 387 -10.14 -17.85 23.44
CA ASP A 387 -9.79 -16.48 23.07
C ASP A 387 -8.33 -16.18 23.48
N TRP A 388 -7.59 -15.47 22.63
CA TRP A 388 -6.20 -15.05 22.93
C TRP A 388 -6.10 -14.17 24.17
N GLY A 389 -7.14 -13.43 24.51
CA GLY A 389 -7.23 -12.58 25.68
C GLY A 389 -7.28 -13.33 27.01
N TYR A 390 -7.44 -14.66 26.98
CA TYR A 390 -7.20 -15.54 28.13
C TYR A 390 -5.79 -15.44 28.66
N ASN A 391 -4.80 -15.22 27.80
CA ASN A 391 -3.40 -15.17 28.18
C ASN A 391 -3.04 -13.88 28.91
N ALA A 392 -2.07 -13.97 29.83
CA ALA A 392 -1.42 -12.81 30.41
C ALA A 392 -0.55 -12.10 29.35
N ILE A 393 -0.88 -10.84 29.04
CA ILE A 393 -0.15 -10.04 28.07
C ILE A 393 0.88 -9.18 28.79
N SER A 394 2.16 -9.43 28.57
CA SER A 394 3.28 -8.88 29.37
C SER A 394 3.32 -7.35 29.45
N ASN A 395 2.87 -6.65 28.41
CA ASN A 395 2.76 -5.19 28.37
C ASN A 395 1.31 -4.72 28.28
N GLY A 396 0.37 -5.57 28.70
CA GLY A 396 -1.07 -5.35 28.75
C GLY A 396 -1.66 -5.52 30.14
N GLY A 397 -0.86 -5.28 31.19
CA GLY A 397 -1.22 -5.48 32.60
C GLY A 397 -0.77 -6.82 33.17
N ASN A 398 -0.27 -7.73 32.33
CA ASN A 398 0.26 -9.06 32.73
C ASN A 398 -0.70 -9.89 33.60
N GLU A 399 -1.99 -9.78 33.35
CA GLU A 399 -3.06 -10.50 34.00
C GLU A 399 -3.84 -11.33 32.99
N GLU A 400 -4.28 -12.53 33.37
CA GLU A 400 -5.12 -13.41 32.57
C GLU A 400 -6.58 -12.90 32.53
N ASN A 401 -7.30 -13.21 31.45
CA ASN A 401 -8.74 -12.92 31.29
C ASN A 401 -9.11 -11.41 31.36
N VAL A 402 -8.18 -10.54 31.03
CA VAL A 402 -8.40 -9.09 31.06
C VAL A 402 -8.77 -8.55 29.68
N TRP A 403 -8.33 -9.23 28.65
CA TRP A 403 -8.53 -8.87 27.26
C TRP A 403 -9.47 -9.88 26.58
N ARG A 404 -10.05 -9.51 25.45
CA ARG A 404 -10.85 -10.39 24.59
C ARG A 404 -10.81 -9.94 23.14
N THR A 405 -11.21 -10.81 22.23
CA THR A 405 -11.44 -10.49 20.83
C THR A 405 -12.87 -9.98 20.64
N LEU A 406 -13.06 -8.98 19.77
CA LEU A 406 -14.39 -8.50 19.40
C LEU A 406 -15.18 -9.60 18.65
N THR A 407 -16.49 -9.66 18.84
CA THR A 407 -17.37 -10.43 17.97
C THR A 407 -17.51 -9.74 16.61
N ILE A 408 -18.06 -10.44 15.62
CA ILE A 408 -18.31 -9.82 14.31
C ILE A 408 -19.39 -8.75 14.38
N GLU A 409 -20.40 -8.94 15.25
CA GLU A 409 -21.46 -7.97 15.48
C GLU A 409 -20.93 -6.69 16.13
N GLU A 410 -19.96 -6.81 17.06
CA GLU A 410 -19.28 -5.67 17.68
C GLU A 410 -18.40 -4.92 16.66
N TRP A 411 -17.70 -5.66 15.78
CA TRP A 411 -16.97 -5.04 14.65
C TRP A 411 -17.92 -4.28 13.73
N ASP A 412 -19.03 -4.90 13.32
CA ASP A 412 -20.07 -4.27 12.49
C ASP A 412 -20.64 -3.01 13.17
N TYR A 413 -20.87 -3.07 14.50
CA TYR A 413 -21.37 -1.91 15.24
C TYR A 413 -20.36 -0.77 15.27
N ILE A 414 -19.09 -1.06 15.51
CA ILE A 414 -17.99 -0.07 15.51
C ILE A 414 -17.90 0.60 14.14
N LEU A 415 -17.99 -0.15 13.07
CA LEU A 415 -17.75 0.33 11.72
C LEU A 415 -18.98 1.00 11.10
N GLU A 416 -20.19 0.46 11.32
CA GLU A 416 -21.38 0.88 10.59
C GLU A 416 -22.39 1.67 11.43
N LYS A 417 -22.57 1.31 12.70
CA LYS A 417 -23.76 1.71 13.44
C LYS A 417 -23.51 2.76 14.49
N ARG A 418 -22.34 2.72 15.17
CA ARG A 418 -22.10 3.62 16.30
C ARG A 418 -22.07 5.09 15.87
N THR A 419 -22.48 5.93 16.78
CA THR A 419 -22.41 7.38 16.64
C THR A 419 -21.14 7.90 17.30
N THR A 420 -20.33 8.67 16.58
CA THR A 420 -19.18 9.41 17.10
C THR A 420 -19.48 10.91 17.15
N ALA A 421 -18.74 11.68 17.91
CA ALA A 421 -18.94 13.12 18.05
C ALA A 421 -18.92 13.88 16.71
N THR A 422 -18.12 13.42 15.76
CA THR A 422 -17.99 14.04 14.41
C THR A 422 -18.70 13.28 13.31
N GLY A 423 -19.31 12.12 13.60
CA GLY A 423 -19.89 11.21 12.62
C GLY A 423 -18.84 10.39 11.84
N ILE A 424 -17.54 10.55 12.15
CA ILE A 424 -16.45 9.81 11.51
C ILE A 424 -16.11 8.57 12.35
N ARG A 425 -16.27 7.39 11.80
CA ARG A 425 -16.01 6.12 12.50
C ARG A 425 -14.65 5.53 12.15
N PHE A 426 -14.31 5.58 10.85
CA PHE A 426 -13.04 5.03 10.35
C PHE A 426 -12.54 5.79 9.12
N ALA A 427 -11.27 5.60 8.80
CA ALA A 427 -10.67 6.04 7.54
C ALA A 427 -9.53 5.10 7.15
N LYS A 428 -9.29 4.91 5.86
CA LYS A 428 -8.04 4.30 5.39
C LYS A 428 -6.92 5.34 5.43
N ALA A 429 -5.76 4.94 5.92
CA ALA A 429 -4.64 5.85 6.15
C ALA A 429 -3.29 5.15 5.96
N ALA A 430 -2.25 5.96 5.78
CA ALA A 430 -0.86 5.54 5.96
C ALA A 430 -0.30 6.25 7.20
N VAL A 431 0.31 5.50 8.11
CA VAL A 431 1.05 6.02 9.27
C VAL A 431 2.51 5.63 9.10
N ASP A 432 3.38 6.60 8.98
CA ASP A 432 4.82 6.44 8.70
C ASP A 432 5.12 5.50 7.51
N GLY A 433 4.29 5.60 6.48
CA GLY A 433 4.39 4.76 5.28
C GLY A 433 3.76 3.37 5.39
N VAL A 434 3.25 2.98 6.56
CA VAL A 434 2.50 1.74 6.76
C VAL A 434 1.02 1.97 6.47
N TRP A 435 0.46 1.22 5.54
CA TRP A 435 -0.96 1.27 5.20
C TRP A 435 -1.81 0.53 6.22
N GLY A 436 -2.99 1.05 6.48
CA GLY A 436 -3.89 0.46 7.45
C GLY A 436 -5.25 1.14 7.55
N LEU A 437 -6.06 0.61 8.45
CA LEU A 437 -7.36 1.15 8.81
C LEU A 437 -7.25 1.91 10.13
N LEU A 438 -7.70 3.14 10.11
CA LEU A 438 -7.80 4.02 11.27
C LEU A 438 -9.23 3.94 11.83
N LEU A 439 -9.36 3.56 13.11
CA LEU A 439 -10.61 3.61 13.85
C LEU A 439 -10.58 4.81 14.80
N LEU A 440 -11.67 5.53 14.86
CA LEU A 440 -11.74 6.77 15.64
C LEU A 440 -12.61 6.57 16.87
N PRO A 441 -12.21 7.05 18.07
CA PRO A 441 -13.00 6.92 19.28
C PRO A 441 -14.30 7.70 19.22
N ASP A 442 -15.21 7.45 20.16
CA ASP A 442 -16.54 8.06 20.18
C ASP A 442 -16.51 9.59 20.29
N ASP A 443 -15.51 10.12 21.00
CA ASP A 443 -15.29 11.55 21.24
C ASP A 443 -14.26 12.20 20.31
N TRP A 444 -14.02 11.61 19.13
CA TRP A 444 -13.07 12.11 18.14
C TRP A 444 -13.37 13.56 17.74
N ASP A 445 -12.33 14.41 17.77
CA ASP A 445 -12.39 15.78 17.28
C ASP A 445 -11.49 15.99 16.05
N SER A 446 -12.12 16.29 14.92
CA SER A 446 -11.44 16.52 13.65
C SER A 446 -10.61 17.80 13.58
N ILE A 447 -10.74 18.70 14.57
CA ILE A 447 -9.95 19.94 14.63
C ILE A 447 -8.47 19.61 14.80
N TYR A 448 -8.14 18.62 15.62
CA TYR A 448 -6.75 18.26 15.92
C TYR A 448 -6.11 17.35 14.84
N CYS A 449 -6.93 16.53 14.17
CA CYS A 449 -6.47 15.68 13.09
C CYS A 449 -7.55 15.59 12.01
N PRO A 450 -7.55 16.51 11.04
CA PRO A 450 -8.52 16.49 9.95
C PRO A 450 -8.24 15.35 8.98
N LEU A 451 -9.21 14.47 8.80
CA LEU A 451 -9.14 13.35 7.86
C LEU A 451 -9.90 13.66 6.58
N ARG A 452 -9.43 13.09 5.49
CA ARG A 452 -10.09 13.13 4.18
C ARG A 452 -10.61 11.77 3.84
N LYS A 453 -11.79 11.71 3.18
CA LYS A 453 -12.34 10.43 2.73
C LYS A 453 -12.43 9.42 3.89
N TYR A 454 -13.46 9.50 4.65
CA TYR A 454 -13.76 8.67 5.81
C TYR A 454 -15.10 7.98 5.65
N ASN A 455 -15.35 6.91 6.40
CA ASN A 455 -16.55 6.05 6.31
C ASN A 455 -16.86 5.61 4.87
N ASP A 456 -15.81 5.28 4.11
CA ASP A 456 -15.90 4.98 2.68
C ASP A 456 -15.03 3.75 2.38
N ASP A 457 -15.66 2.67 1.95
CA ASP A 457 -15.04 1.37 1.75
C ASP A 457 -14.19 1.31 0.47
N ASP A 458 -14.51 2.14 -0.51
CA ASP A 458 -13.89 2.14 -1.84
C ASP A 458 -12.70 3.09 -1.97
N VAL A 459 -12.36 3.82 -0.93
CA VAL A 459 -11.25 4.78 -0.92
C VAL A 459 -9.93 4.06 -0.67
N ASP A 460 -8.86 4.53 -1.32
CA ASP A 460 -7.50 4.07 -1.07
C ASP A 460 -6.89 4.71 0.20
N TYR A 461 -5.65 4.33 0.55
CA TYR A 461 -4.95 4.84 1.73
C TYR A 461 -4.35 6.24 1.54
N THR A 462 -4.25 6.73 0.30
CA THR A 462 -3.48 7.94 -0.04
C THR A 462 -4.04 9.26 0.48
N PRO A 463 -5.36 9.43 0.70
CA PRO A 463 -5.91 10.69 1.21
C PRO A 463 -5.39 11.09 2.59
N ASN A 464 -5.05 10.10 3.43
CA ASN A 464 -4.63 10.31 4.81
C ASN A 464 -3.23 9.74 5.02
N ASN A 465 -2.21 10.56 4.80
CA ASN A 465 -0.82 10.18 5.03
C ASN A 465 -0.29 10.94 6.25
N LEU A 466 -0.10 10.24 7.35
CA LEU A 466 0.28 10.76 8.65
C LEU A 466 1.74 10.39 8.94
N THR A 467 2.57 11.37 9.27
CA THR A 467 3.93 11.09 9.78
C THR A 467 3.85 10.58 11.22
N GLU A 468 4.84 9.80 11.67
CA GLU A 468 4.89 9.28 13.04
C GLU A 468 4.67 10.36 14.11
N PRO A 469 5.35 11.53 14.11
CA PRO A 469 5.10 12.56 15.09
C PRO A 469 3.67 13.11 15.06
N PHE A 470 3.11 13.33 13.87
CA PHE A 470 1.74 13.82 13.75
C PHE A 470 0.73 12.77 14.20
N TRP A 471 0.97 11.48 13.88
CA TRP A 471 0.19 10.36 14.37
C TRP A 471 0.15 10.35 15.90
N THR A 472 1.32 10.29 16.54
CA THR A 472 1.45 10.15 17.99
C THR A 472 0.86 11.36 18.74
N GLU A 473 1.17 12.60 18.29
CA GLU A 473 0.76 13.82 18.98
C GLU A 473 -0.70 14.21 18.73
N LYS A 474 -1.28 13.85 17.58
CA LYS A 474 -2.60 14.36 17.17
C LYS A 474 -3.67 13.27 17.08
N ALA A 475 -3.38 12.10 16.51
CA ALA A 475 -4.37 11.06 16.34
C ALA A 475 -4.39 10.06 17.50
N GLU A 476 -3.26 9.45 17.81
CA GLU A 476 -3.13 8.47 18.90
C GLU A 476 -3.41 9.11 20.26
N ALA A 477 -2.92 10.33 20.48
CA ALA A 477 -3.21 11.13 21.68
C ALA A 477 -4.72 11.38 21.89
N GLN A 478 -5.52 11.37 20.83
CA GLN A 478 -6.98 11.40 20.88
C GLN A 478 -7.61 10.01 21.04
N GLY A 479 -6.82 8.95 21.15
CA GLY A 479 -7.32 7.59 21.29
C GLY A 479 -7.66 6.89 19.99
N ALA A 480 -7.18 7.37 18.86
CA ALA A 480 -7.34 6.69 17.59
C ALA A 480 -6.60 5.34 17.58
N VAL A 481 -7.19 4.33 16.93
CA VAL A 481 -6.63 3.00 16.78
C VAL A 481 -6.22 2.79 15.34
N PHE A 482 -5.00 2.32 15.11
CA PHE A 482 -4.51 1.98 13.79
C PHE A 482 -4.32 0.47 13.65
N LEU A 483 -4.94 -0.09 12.62
CA LEU A 483 -4.85 -1.51 12.25
C LEU A 483 -3.97 -1.61 10.99
N PRO A 484 -2.69 -1.99 11.11
CA PRO A 484 -1.81 -2.10 9.94
C PRO A 484 -2.23 -3.20 8.98
N ALA A 485 -1.93 -3.03 7.70
CA ALA A 485 -2.08 -4.04 6.66
C ALA A 485 -0.96 -5.10 6.79
N ALA A 486 -1.02 -5.92 7.84
CA ALA A 486 0.03 -6.86 8.23
C ALA A 486 0.16 -8.08 7.29
N GLY A 487 -0.77 -8.23 6.32
CA GLY A 487 -0.79 -9.35 5.40
C GLY A 487 -1.53 -10.57 5.95
N ILE A 488 -1.24 -11.70 5.33
CA ILE A 488 -1.84 -13.00 5.65
C ILE A 488 -0.76 -14.07 5.69
N ARG A 489 -1.01 -15.12 6.46
CA ARG A 489 -0.25 -16.35 6.37
C ARG A 489 -1.19 -17.50 5.99
N ASP A 490 -0.96 -18.08 4.84
CA ASP A 490 -1.65 -19.26 4.37
C ASP A 490 -0.62 -20.39 4.26
N PHE A 491 -0.79 -21.41 5.10
CA PHE A 491 0.16 -22.52 5.27
C PHE A 491 1.56 -22.05 5.68
N GLY A 492 2.59 -22.35 4.91
CA GLY A 492 3.96 -21.87 5.13
C GLY A 492 4.31 -20.58 4.40
N TYR A 493 3.34 -19.95 3.74
CA TYR A 493 3.54 -18.74 2.96
C TYR A 493 2.96 -17.52 3.66
N VAL A 494 3.76 -16.46 3.74
CA VAL A 494 3.31 -15.13 4.18
C VAL A 494 3.26 -14.22 2.97
N GLY A 495 2.10 -13.63 2.73
CA GLY A 495 1.87 -12.77 1.57
C GLY A 495 1.04 -11.55 1.89
N LEU A 496 0.92 -10.67 0.90
CA LEU A 496 0.08 -9.46 0.96
C LEU A 496 0.44 -8.50 2.10
N VAL A 497 1.65 -8.64 2.64
CA VAL A 497 2.22 -7.78 3.69
C VAL A 497 2.31 -6.35 3.17
N GLY A 498 1.87 -5.39 3.96
CA GLY A 498 1.77 -3.99 3.59
C GLY A 498 0.66 -3.68 2.57
N LYS A 499 -0.19 -4.64 2.20
CA LYS A 499 -1.25 -4.45 1.20
C LYS A 499 -2.65 -4.73 1.76
N TYR A 500 -2.77 -5.79 2.57
CA TYR A 500 -4.04 -6.27 3.09
C TYR A 500 -3.99 -6.36 4.62
N GLY A 501 -5.04 -5.91 5.27
CA GLY A 501 -5.28 -6.14 6.68
C GLY A 501 -6.44 -7.11 6.86
N LEU A 502 -6.18 -8.21 7.57
CA LEU A 502 -7.19 -9.17 7.97
C LEU A 502 -7.09 -9.37 9.47
N TYR A 503 -8.22 -9.17 10.14
CA TYR A 503 -8.31 -9.24 11.59
C TYR A 503 -9.41 -10.22 11.99
N TRP A 504 -9.06 -11.14 12.86
CA TRP A 504 -10.03 -12.08 13.41
C TRP A 504 -11.10 -11.39 14.27
N SER A 505 -12.30 -11.93 14.22
CA SER A 505 -13.30 -11.78 15.28
C SER A 505 -13.32 -13.06 16.13
N SER A 506 -13.98 -12.99 17.26
CA SER A 506 -14.26 -14.18 18.09
C SER A 506 -15.40 -15.04 17.55
N SER A 507 -16.08 -14.60 16.50
CA SER A 507 -17.27 -15.26 15.94
C SER A 507 -16.90 -16.33 14.92
N CYS A 508 -17.57 -17.47 15.04
CA CYS A 508 -17.41 -18.64 14.20
C CYS A 508 -18.60 -18.78 13.25
N LEU A 509 -18.35 -19.14 12.00
CA LEU A 509 -19.41 -19.44 11.06
C LEU A 509 -19.78 -20.94 11.08
N ASN A 510 -18.77 -21.79 11.08
CA ASN A 510 -18.92 -23.26 11.06
C ASN A 510 -17.63 -23.92 11.57
N PRO A 511 -17.54 -25.25 11.69
CA PRO A 511 -16.34 -25.90 12.20
C PRO A 511 -15.02 -25.57 11.48
N LYS A 512 -15.08 -25.19 10.21
CA LYS A 512 -13.89 -24.91 9.39
C LYS A 512 -13.60 -23.43 9.23
N GLU A 513 -14.61 -22.57 9.34
CA GLU A 513 -14.52 -21.16 8.98
C GLU A 513 -14.93 -20.25 10.14
N ALA A 514 -14.24 -19.14 10.26
CA ALA A 514 -14.52 -18.08 11.20
C ALA A 514 -14.64 -16.72 10.48
N LEU A 515 -15.15 -15.75 11.20
CA LEU A 515 -15.44 -14.42 10.68
C LEU A 515 -14.38 -13.41 11.09
N GLY A 516 -14.20 -12.40 10.26
CA GLY A 516 -13.28 -11.29 10.52
C GLY A 516 -13.53 -10.12 9.60
N ILE A 517 -12.76 -9.06 9.77
CA ILE A 517 -12.77 -7.90 8.88
C ILE A 517 -11.60 -8.00 7.89
N TYR A 518 -11.78 -7.42 6.70
CA TYR A 518 -10.80 -7.50 5.62
C TYR A 518 -10.75 -6.20 4.83
N PHE A 519 -9.61 -5.55 4.78
CA PHE A 519 -9.42 -4.31 4.03
C PHE A 519 -8.16 -4.31 3.18
N SER A 520 -8.22 -3.56 2.10
CA SER A 520 -7.10 -3.32 1.18
C SER A 520 -7.14 -1.89 0.66
N ASN A 521 -6.27 -1.61 -0.28
CA ASN A 521 -6.28 -0.33 -1.00
C ASN A 521 -7.60 -0.07 -1.77
N SER A 522 -8.29 -1.12 -2.22
CA SER A 522 -9.43 -1.01 -3.15
C SER A 522 -10.78 -1.37 -2.55
N PHE A 523 -10.82 -1.99 -1.40
CA PHE A 523 -12.07 -2.44 -0.78
C PHE A 523 -11.94 -2.60 0.73
N PHE A 524 -13.08 -2.66 1.40
CA PHE A 524 -13.22 -3.00 2.81
C PHE A 524 -14.47 -3.86 3.00
N TYR A 525 -14.30 -5.03 3.59
CA TYR A 525 -15.39 -5.93 3.97
C TYR A 525 -15.49 -6.00 5.49
N HIS A 526 -16.60 -5.58 6.04
CA HIS A 526 -16.87 -5.54 7.49
C HIS A 526 -17.14 -6.93 8.07
N SER A 527 -17.43 -7.91 7.22
CA SER A 527 -17.52 -9.31 7.57
C SER A 527 -17.05 -10.17 6.40
N ILE A 528 -16.07 -11.01 6.65
CA ILE A 528 -15.57 -11.99 5.70
C ILE A 528 -15.41 -13.34 6.37
N THR A 529 -15.72 -14.40 5.62
CA THR A 529 -15.47 -15.78 6.02
C THR A 529 -14.05 -16.20 5.61
N THR A 530 -13.34 -16.85 6.52
CA THR A 530 -11.97 -17.32 6.29
C THR A 530 -11.74 -18.65 7.00
N ASP A 531 -10.93 -19.51 6.37
CA ASP A 531 -10.50 -20.76 6.98
C ASP A 531 -9.78 -20.53 8.31
N LYS A 532 -10.19 -21.23 9.37
CA LYS A 532 -9.61 -21.11 10.72
C LYS A 532 -8.11 -21.39 10.77
N CYS A 533 -7.58 -22.18 9.84
CA CYS A 533 -6.15 -22.48 9.73
C CYS A 533 -5.32 -21.34 9.14
N SER A 534 -5.94 -20.35 8.53
CA SER A 534 -5.23 -19.19 7.99
C SER A 534 -4.73 -18.28 9.10
N GLY A 535 -3.51 -17.77 8.94
CA GLY A 535 -2.92 -16.80 9.90
C GLY A 535 -3.40 -15.39 9.61
N ARG A 536 -4.05 -14.76 10.62
CA ARG A 536 -4.56 -13.39 10.56
C ARG A 536 -4.14 -12.61 11.79
N SER A 537 -4.19 -11.30 11.71
CA SER A 537 -3.92 -10.41 12.84
C SER A 537 -4.99 -10.51 13.92
N VAL A 538 -4.59 -10.23 15.15
CA VAL A 538 -5.47 -10.15 16.31
C VAL A 538 -5.30 -8.79 16.98
N ARG A 539 -6.40 -8.10 17.18
CA ARG A 539 -6.48 -6.85 17.93
C ARG A 539 -7.43 -7.05 19.11
N LEU A 540 -6.91 -7.06 20.30
CA LEU A 540 -7.69 -7.31 21.50
C LEU A 540 -8.34 -6.03 22.03
N VAL A 541 -9.41 -6.22 22.77
CA VAL A 541 -10.10 -5.15 23.50
C VAL A 541 -10.26 -5.50 24.97
N ARG A 542 -10.44 -4.47 25.78
CA ARG A 542 -10.74 -4.57 27.20
C ARG A 542 -12.02 -3.83 27.51
N ASP A 543 -12.97 -4.50 28.15
CA ASP A 543 -14.24 -3.89 28.51
C ASP A 543 -14.05 -2.81 29.56
N VAL A 544 -14.79 -1.71 29.38
CA VAL A 544 -14.90 -0.67 30.40
C VAL A 544 -15.77 -1.22 31.51
N ARG A 545 -15.19 -1.51 32.66
CA ARG A 545 -15.96 -1.92 33.84
C ARG A 545 -16.87 -0.77 34.27
N ARG A 546 -18.15 -1.02 34.30
CA ARG A 546 -19.18 -0.11 34.82
C ARG A 546 -19.04 0.03 36.34
#